data_dedc963831a1fe0e1566f978c5dcafa8
#
_entry.id   dedc963831a1fe0e1566f978c5dcafa8
#
_cell.length_a   1.000
_cell.length_b   1.000
_cell.length_c   1.000
_cell.angle_alpha   90.00
_cell.angle_beta   90.00
_cell.angle_gamma   90.00
#
_symmetry.space_group_name_H-M   'P 1'
#
loop_
_entity.id
_entity.type
_entity.pdbx_description
1 polymer ?
#
loop_
_entity_poly.entity_id
_entity_poly.type
_entity_poly.pdbx_seq_one_letter_code
_entity_poly.pdbx_strand_id
1 'polypeptide(L)'
;MSRRFLIVHGLANHRPPDHWQWWLTDQLRQLGEQVRYPQFPDPEAPSLEPWLELLSAEFAMLGAGERVAVCHSLGCALWYQAAARGVLDLPADRVLLVAPPGPGILALPVTAEFHSGPWNAQALASSSRTPIRLVASDLDTYCTEGPASAVYGHPLDLDAETIAGAGHLSVPDGYGPWPQALRWCLDGTVRFSAPHQVPAAS
;
A
#
# COMPACT_ATOMS: atom_id res chain seq x y z
N MET A 1 20.65 -7.67 7.84
CA MET A 1 19.78 -8.66 7.15
C MET A 1 19.37 -8.04 5.82
N SER A 2 19.21 -8.83 4.75
CA SER A 2 18.69 -8.30 3.47
C SER A 2 17.21 -8.03 3.59
N ARG A 3 16.76 -6.88 3.10
CA ARG A 3 15.34 -6.53 3.02
C ARG A 3 14.75 -7.06 1.73
N ARG A 4 13.47 -7.40 1.78
CA ARG A 4 12.71 -7.98 0.67
C ARG A 4 11.35 -7.31 0.60
N PHE A 5 11.05 -6.74 -0.54
CA PHE A 5 9.89 -5.89 -0.72
C PHE A 5 8.86 -6.53 -1.65
N LEU A 6 7.60 -6.45 -1.25
CA LEU A 6 6.45 -6.65 -2.13
C LEU A 6 5.73 -5.31 -2.31
N ILE A 7 5.67 -4.84 -3.55
CA ILE A 7 4.94 -3.63 -3.93
C ILE A 7 3.60 -4.06 -4.54
N VAL A 8 2.51 -3.54 -3.98
CA VAL A 8 1.14 -3.92 -4.34
C VAL A 8 0.41 -2.69 -4.88
N HIS A 9 0.07 -2.72 -6.17
CA HIS A 9 -0.62 -1.61 -6.81
C HIS A 9 -2.16 -1.65 -6.63
N GLY A 10 -2.85 -0.58 -7.01
CA GLY A 10 -4.30 -0.46 -6.97
C GLY A 10 -4.99 -0.70 -8.30
N LEU A 11 -6.28 -0.29 -8.34
CA LEU A 11 -7.15 -0.33 -9.52
C LEU A 11 -6.53 0.43 -10.71
N ALA A 12 -6.76 -0.07 -11.91
CA ALA A 12 -6.35 0.54 -13.19
C ALA A 12 -4.84 0.91 -13.26
N ASN A 13 -4.00 0.28 -12.45
CA ASN A 13 -2.57 0.58 -12.42
C ASN A 13 -1.77 -0.45 -13.23
N HIS A 14 -1.22 -0.02 -14.36
CA HIS A 14 -0.35 -0.79 -15.23
C HIS A 14 1.14 -0.59 -14.91
N ARG A 15 1.46 -0.18 -13.71
CA ARG A 15 2.82 0.11 -13.23
C ARG A 15 3.54 1.14 -14.12
N PRO A 16 2.93 2.31 -14.37
CA PRO A 16 3.54 3.31 -15.23
C PRO A 16 4.85 3.84 -14.64
N PRO A 17 5.87 4.11 -15.48
CA PRO A 17 7.22 4.50 -15.02
C PRO A 17 7.25 5.81 -14.22
N ASP A 18 6.29 6.69 -14.40
CA ASP A 18 6.15 7.96 -13.71
C ASP A 18 5.44 7.84 -12.34
N HIS A 19 4.91 6.66 -12.00
CA HIS A 19 4.28 6.41 -10.70
C HIS A 19 5.33 6.16 -9.61
N TRP A 20 5.10 6.67 -8.38
CA TRP A 20 6.03 6.52 -7.26
C TRP A 20 6.38 5.06 -6.92
N GLN A 21 5.46 4.10 -7.10
CA GLN A 21 5.75 2.69 -6.85
C GLN A 21 6.77 2.12 -7.85
N TRP A 22 6.73 2.56 -9.12
CA TRP A 22 7.74 2.20 -10.09
C TRP A 22 9.10 2.80 -9.71
N TRP A 23 9.13 4.11 -9.46
CA TRP A 23 10.34 4.81 -9.01
C TRP A 23 10.93 4.17 -7.75
N LEU A 24 10.09 3.87 -6.73
CA LEU A 24 10.51 3.21 -5.49
C LEU A 24 11.14 1.84 -5.77
N THR A 25 10.50 1.05 -6.64
CA THR A 25 11.00 -0.27 -7.05
C THR A 25 12.38 -0.16 -7.68
N ASP A 26 12.57 0.80 -8.58
CA ASP A 26 13.85 1.05 -9.25
C ASP A 26 14.94 1.47 -8.24
N GLN A 27 14.63 2.43 -7.36
CA GLN A 27 15.57 2.87 -6.32
C GLN A 27 15.99 1.74 -5.37
N LEU A 28 15.05 0.94 -4.89
CA LEU A 28 15.36 -0.19 -4.02
C LEU A 28 16.24 -1.23 -4.73
N ARG A 29 15.97 -1.52 -6.00
CA ARG A 29 16.81 -2.43 -6.81
C ARG A 29 18.22 -1.89 -7.02
N GLN A 30 18.36 -0.59 -7.26
CA GLN A 30 19.69 0.07 -7.38
C GLN A 30 20.49 -0.02 -6.07
N LEU A 31 19.82 -0.06 -4.93
CA LEU A 31 20.43 -0.29 -3.61
C LEU A 31 20.74 -1.76 -3.32
N GLY A 32 20.45 -2.67 -4.26
CA GLY A 32 20.71 -4.10 -4.11
C GLY A 32 19.63 -4.86 -3.33
N GLU A 33 18.49 -4.22 -3.04
CA GLU A 33 17.39 -4.87 -2.35
C GLU A 33 16.59 -5.79 -3.30
N GLN A 34 15.97 -6.82 -2.76
CA GLN A 34 15.10 -7.69 -3.53
C GLN A 34 13.69 -7.11 -3.57
N VAL A 35 13.17 -6.82 -4.77
CA VAL A 35 11.86 -6.21 -4.95
C VAL A 35 11.01 -7.00 -5.93
N ARG A 36 9.85 -7.43 -5.47
CA ARG A 36 8.76 -7.97 -6.27
C ARG A 36 7.71 -6.89 -6.47
N TYR A 37 7.41 -6.60 -7.71
CA TYR A 37 6.35 -5.67 -8.11
C TYR A 37 5.56 -6.32 -9.23
N PRO A 38 4.67 -7.29 -8.90
CA PRO A 38 3.88 -7.98 -9.92
C PRO A 38 2.87 -7.05 -10.58
N GLN A 39 2.49 -7.38 -11.82
CA GLN A 39 1.28 -6.86 -12.42
C GLN A 39 0.12 -7.75 -12.01
N PHE A 40 -0.83 -7.23 -11.23
CA PHE A 40 -2.06 -7.95 -10.94
C PHE A 40 -2.94 -8.01 -12.20
N PRO A 41 -3.63 -9.15 -12.44
CA PRO A 41 -4.41 -9.35 -13.66
C PRO A 41 -5.62 -8.41 -13.73
N ASP A 42 -5.99 -8.04 -14.95
CA ASP A 42 -7.20 -7.25 -15.26
C ASP A 42 -7.41 -6.04 -14.34
N PRO A 43 -6.45 -5.09 -14.25
CA PRO A 43 -6.47 -4.04 -13.25
C PRO A 43 -7.65 -3.07 -13.39
N GLU A 44 -8.32 -2.98 -14.55
CA GLU A 44 -9.55 -2.20 -14.77
C GLU A 44 -10.82 -2.91 -14.27
N ALA A 45 -10.79 -4.24 -14.18
CA ALA A 45 -11.91 -5.06 -13.73
C ALA A 45 -11.39 -6.20 -12.83
N PRO A 46 -10.78 -5.87 -11.68
CA PRO A 46 -10.07 -6.82 -10.85
C PRO A 46 -11.03 -7.82 -10.20
N SER A 47 -10.63 -9.08 -10.17
CA SER A 47 -11.27 -10.12 -9.36
C SER A 47 -10.42 -10.44 -8.14
N LEU A 48 -11.05 -10.59 -6.98
CA LEU A 48 -10.35 -10.73 -5.71
C LEU A 48 -9.53 -12.03 -5.65
N GLU A 49 -10.09 -13.16 -6.04
CA GLU A 49 -9.41 -14.46 -5.92
C GLU A 49 -8.10 -14.54 -6.71
N PRO A 50 -8.05 -14.19 -8.02
CA PRO A 50 -6.78 -14.15 -8.77
C PRO A 50 -5.75 -13.18 -8.16
N TRP A 51 -6.21 -12.05 -7.59
CA TRP A 51 -5.32 -11.10 -6.92
C TRP A 51 -4.77 -11.67 -5.61
N LEU A 52 -5.59 -12.37 -4.81
CA LEU A 52 -5.16 -13.03 -3.57
C LEU A 52 -4.15 -14.15 -3.85
N GLU A 53 -4.40 -14.98 -4.85
CA GLU A 53 -3.50 -16.05 -5.26
C GLU A 53 -2.13 -15.48 -5.65
N LEU A 54 -2.11 -14.43 -6.49
CA LEU A 54 -0.86 -13.80 -6.90
C LEU A 54 -0.16 -13.13 -5.72
N LEU A 55 -0.89 -12.37 -4.89
CA LEU A 55 -0.32 -11.73 -3.69
C LEU A 55 0.36 -12.76 -2.79
N SER A 56 -0.35 -13.84 -2.46
CA SER A 56 0.15 -14.89 -1.57
C SER A 56 1.39 -15.57 -2.14
N ALA A 57 1.38 -15.92 -3.42
CA ALA A 57 2.52 -16.54 -4.10
C ALA A 57 3.73 -15.59 -4.11
N GLU A 58 3.55 -14.33 -4.49
CA GLU A 58 4.62 -13.33 -4.55
C GLU A 58 5.19 -13.02 -3.17
N PHE A 59 4.34 -12.98 -2.13
CA PHE A 59 4.76 -12.77 -0.76
C PHE A 59 5.56 -13.96 -0.20
N ALA A 60 5.11 -15.18 -0.44
CA ALA A 60 5.84 -16.39 -0.05
C ALA A 60 7.21 -16.50 -0.75
N MET A 61 7.28 -16.07 -2.02
CA MET A 61 8.53 -16.03 -2.80
C MET A 61 9.56 -14.99 -2.31
N LEU A 62 9.20 -14.10 -1.38
CA LEU A 62 10.19 -13.27 -0.72
C LEU A 62 11.20 -14.11 0.08
N GLY A 63 10.78 -15.26 0.61
CA GLY A 63 11.66 -16.15 1.35
C GLY A 63 12.14 -15.56 2.68
N ALA A 64 13.34 -15.94 3.12
CA ALA A 64 13.92 -15.51 4.40
C ALA A 64 14.58 -14.13 4.28
N GLY A 65 14.34 -13.26 5.24
CA GLY A 65 14.83 -11.87 5.33
C GLY A 65 13.80 -10.98 5.97
N GLU A 66 14.08 -9.68 6.07
CA GLU A 66 13.09 -8.69 6.49
C GLU A 66 12.09 -8.47 5.35
N ARG A 67 10.83 -8.91 5.52
CA ARG A 67 9.76 -8.80 4.52
C ARG A 67 8.95 -7.54 4.75
N VAL A 68 8.90 -6.68 3.75
CA VAL A 68 8.21 -5.39 3.78
C VAL A 68 7.16 -5.34 2.67
N ALA A 69 5.90 -5.12 3.03
CA ALA A 69 4.83 -4.88 2.06
C ALA A 69 4.53 -3.39 1.94
N VAL A 70 4.38 -2.92 0.71
CA VAL A 70 4.02 -1.52 0.40
C VAL A 70 2.82 -1.53 -0.54
N CYS A 71 1.66 -1.17 -0.01
CA CYS A 71 0.39 -1.25 -0.71
C CYS A 71 -0.16 0.14 -1.02
N HIS A 72 -0.75 0.33 -2.20
CA HIS A 72 -1.39 1.57 -2.61
C HIS A 72 -2.84 1.32 -3.01
N SER A 73 -3.75 2.22 -2.60
CA SER A 73 -5.13 2.22 -3.05
C SER A 73 -5.83 0.86 -2.84
N LEU A 74 -6.44 0.26 -3.88
CA LEU A 74 -7.08 -1.06 -3.81
C LEU A 74 -6.13 -2.16 -3.33
N GLY A 75 -4.82 -2.01 -3.52
CA GLY A 75 -3.80 -2.90 -2.96
C GLY A 75 -3.82 -2.96 -1.43
N CYS A 76 -4.27 -1.89 -0.74
CA CYS A 76 -4.47 -1.90 0.71
C CYS A 76 -5.65 -2.81 1.09
N ALA A 77 -6.74 -2.75 0.34
CA ALA A 77 -7.89 -3.64 0.55
C ALA A 77 -7.53 -5.10 0.25
N LEU A 78 -6.73 -5.34 -0.78
CA LEU A 78 -6.20 -6.68 -1.08
C LEU A 78 -5.35 -7.22 0.08
N TRP A 79 -4.45 -6.41 0.64
CA TRP A 79 -3.65 -6.81 1.81
C TRP A 79 -4.55 -7.15 3.00
N TYR A 80 -5.57 -6.33 3.26
CA TYR A 80 -6.55 -6.61 4.30
C TYR A 80 -7.27 -7.94 4.06
N GLN A 81 -7.75 -8.20 2.84
CA GLN A 81 -8.41 -9.45 2.49
C GLN A 81 -7.48 -10.66 2.72
N ALA A 82 -6.21 -10.53 2.33
CA ALA A 82 -5.22 -11.58 2.57
C ALA A 82 -5.00 -11.85 4.06
N ALA A 83 -4.92 -10.79 4.87
CA ALA A 83 -4.80 -10.88 6.31
C ALA A 83 -6.05 -11.52 6.94
N ALA A 84 -7.25 -11.04 6.58
CA ALA A 84 -8.52 -11.50 7.13
C ALA A 84 -8.83 -12.98 6.80
N ARG A 85 -8.37 -13.45 5.64
CA ARG A 85 -8.54 -14.83 5.19
C ARG A 85 -7.40 -15.76 5.60
N GLY A 86 -6.33 -15.20 6.21
CA GLY A 86 -5.19 -15.99 6.67
C GLY A 86 -4.41 -16.67 5.55
N VAL A 87 -4.37 -16.05 4.35
CA VAL A 87 -3.67 -16.63 3.18
C VAL A 87 -2.19 -16.26 3.11
N LEU A 88 -1.72 -15.38 4.00
CA LEU A 88 -0.30 -15.06 4.13
C LEU A 88 0.42 -16.18 4.89
N ASP A 89 1.51 -16.68 4.34
CA ASP A 89 2.31 -17.79 4.93
C ASP A 89 2.91 -17.42 6.30
N LEU A 90 3.35 -16.16 6.44
CA LEU A 90 3.90 -15.56 7.65
C LEU A 90 3.55 -14.07 7.69
N PRO A 91 3.55 -13.42 8.87
CA PRO A 91 3.40 -11.97 8.93
C PRO A 91 4.59 -11.26 8.26
N ALA A 92 4.32 -10.10 7.65
CA ALA A 92 5.38 -9.20 7.21
C ALA A 92 6.14 -8.63 8.42
N ASP A 93 7.38 -8.23 8.25
CA ASP A 93 8.11 -7.52 9.30
C ASP A 93 7.59 -6.07 9.40
N ARG A 94 7.25 -5.45 8.25
CA ARG A 94 6.64 -4.12 8.18
C ARG A 94 5.62 -4.04 7.05
N VAL A 95 4.57 -3.23 7.26
CA VAL A 95 3.55 -2.95 6.24
C VAL A 95 3.31 -1.44 6.15
N LEU A 96 3.29 -0.93 4.94
CA LEU A 96 2.88 0.43 4.61
C LEU A 96 1.60 0.38 3.76
N LEU A 97 0.54 0.97 4.26
CA LEU A 97 -0.71 1.20 3.54
C LEU A 97 -0.78 2.66 3.11
N VAL A 98 -0.89 2.90 1.83
CA VAL A 98 -0.92 4.25 1.23
C VAL A 98 -2.27 4.49 0.57
N ALA A 99 -2.98 5.53 1.00
CA ALA A 99 -4.24 5.97 0.43
C ALA A 99 -5.26 4.82 0.22
N PRO A 100 -5.62 4.04 1.27
CA PRO A 100 -6.66 3.03 1.10
C PRO A 100 -7.99 3.67 0.70
N PRO A 101 -8.75 3.07 -0.24
CA PRO A 101 -10.05 3.59 -0.64
C PRO A 101 -11.05 3.47 0.49
N GLY A 102 -11.96 4.44 0.58
CA GLY A 102 -13.04 4.42 1.57
C GLY A 102 -14.08 3.32 1.32
N PRO A 103 -14.91 2.99 2.33
CA PRO A 103 -15.96 1.98 2.22
C PRO A 103 -16.90 2.20 1.04
N GLY A 104 -17.26 3.45 0.74
CA GLY A 104 -18.14 3.78 -0.39
C GLY A 104 -17.51 3.46 -1.74
N ILE A 105 -16.22 3.66 -1.90
CA ILE A 105 -15.48 3.29 -3.12
C ILE A 105 -15.36 1.76 -3.22
N LEU A 106 -15.11 1.09 -2.11
CA LEU A 106 -15.05 -0.38 -2.08
C LEU A 106 -16.41 -1.03 -2.38
N ALA A 107 -17.52 -0.34 -2.14
CA ALA A 107 -18.87 -0.82 -2.45
C ALA A 107 -19.26 -0.65 -3.92
N LEU A 108 -18.46 0.01 -4.75
CA LEU A 108 -18.76 0.14 -6.18
C LEU A 108 -18.64 -1.21 -6.90
N PRO A 109 -19.42 -1.46 -7.96
CA PRO A 109 -19.42 -2.76 -8.64
C PRO A 109 -18.03 -3.28 -9.04
N VAL A 110 -17.14 -2.39 -9.47
CA VAL A 110 -15.79 -2.76 -9.92
C VAL A 110 -14.85 -3.16 -8.77
N THR A 111 -15.13 -2.76 -7.54
CA THR A 111 -14.32 -3.04 -6.36
C THR A 111 -15.04 -3.87 -5.30
N ALA A 112 -16.30 -4.22 -5.54
CA ALA A 112 -17.19 -4.84 -4.55
C ALA A 112 -16.66 -6.17 -3.98
N GLU A 113 -15.92 -6.95 -4.76
CA GLU A 113 -15.29 -8.19 -4.28
C GLU A 113 -14.25 -7.93 -3.18
N PHE A 114 -13.60 -6.75 -3.18
CA PHE A 114 -12.62 -6.33 -2.18
C PHE A 114 -13.28 -5.75 -0.91
N HIS A 115 -14.60 -5.55 -0.95
CA HIS A 115 -15.38 -5.04 0.18
C HIS A 115 -15.89 -6.20 1.03
N SER A 116 -15.42 -6.32 2.27
CA SER A 116 -15.85 -7.35 3.24
C SER A 116 -16.53 -6.75 4.47
N GLY A 117 -17.09 -5.54 4.34
CA GLY A 117 -17.57 -4.79 5.51
C GLY A 117 -16.44 -4.07 6.26
N PRO A 118 -16.67 -3.67 7.53
CA PRO A 118 -15.65 -2.99 8.33
C PRO A 118 -14.40 -3.86 8.51
N TRP A 119 -13.24 -3.25 8.37
CA TRP A 119 -11.97 -3.94 8.58
C TRP A 119 -11.78 -4.33 10.06
N ASN A 120 -11.15 -5.46 10.27
CA ASN A 120 -10.88 -6.00 11.61
C ASN A 120 -9.44 -5.70 12.02
N ALA A 121 -9.28 -4.98 13.14
CA ALA A 121 -7.96 -4.58 13.65
C ALA A 121 -7.05 -5.79 13.94
N GLN A 122 -7.60 -6.87 14.51
CA GLN A 122 -6.80 -8.05 14.84
C GLN A 122 -6.31 -8.79 13.60
N ALA A 123 -7.12 -8.87 12.54
CA ALA A 123 -6.69 -9.46 11.27
C ALA A 123 -5.49 -8.69 10.69
N LEU A 124 -5.57 -7.37 10.67
CA LEU A 124 -4.44 -6.53 10.24
C LEU A 124 -3.23 -6.68 11.16
N ALA A 125 -3.40 -6.58 12.47
CA ALA A 125 -2.30 -6.72 13.42
C ALA A 125 -1.59 -8.06 13.28
N SER A 126 -2.32 -9.16 13.00
CA SER A 126 -1.71 -10.47 12.78
C SER A 126 -0.89 -10.58 11.49
N SER A 127 -1.08 -9.68 10.54
CA SER A 127 -0.38 -9.68 9.24
C SER A 127 0.99 -8.96 9.28
N SER A 128 1.33 -8.32 10.41
CA SER A 128 2.58 -7.58 10.55
C SER A 128 3.20 -7.78 11.94
N ARG A 129 4.53 -7.85 12.00
CA ARG A 129 5.29 -7.96 13.27
C ARG A 129 5.44 -6.61 13.98
N THR A 130 5.30 -5.52 13.26
CA THR A 130 5.34 -4.15 13.80
C THR A 130 4.00 -3.46 13.54
N PRO A 131 3.68 -2.36 14.24
CA PRO A 131 2.51 -1.55 13.92
C PRO A 131 2.48 -1.18 12.44
N ILE A 132 1.33 -1.40 11.80
CA ILE A 132 1.15 -1.07 10.38
C ILE A 132 1.12 0.44 10.24
N ARG A 133 1.95 0.95 9.30
CA ARG A 133 1.95 2.36 8.94
C ARG A 133 0.86 2.63 7.91
N LEU A 134 0.01 3.61 8.20
CA LEU A 134 -0.97 4.16 7.26
C LEU A 134 -0.56 5.59 6.89
N VAL A 135 -0.49 5.87 5.60
CA VAL A 135 -0.27 7.23 5.07
C VAL A 135 -1.41 7.59 4.14
N ALA A 136 -2.06 8.72 4.40
CA ALA A 136 -3.21 9.18 3.65
C ALA A 136 -3.20 10.69 3.48
N SER A 137 -4.07 11.21 2.63
CA SER A 137 -4.34 12.64 2.47
C SER A 137 -5.65 13.02 3.17
N ASP A 138 -5.79 14.29 3.51
CA ASP A 138 -7.06 14.90 3.92
C ASP A 138 -7.97 15.27 2.73
N LEU A 139 -7.45 15.22 1.49
CA LEU A 139 -8.17 15.56 0.26
C LEU A 139 -8.23 14.38 -0.74
N ASP A 140 -8.24 13.15 -0.25
CA ASP A 140 -8.36 11.98 -1.12
C ASP A 140 -9.81 11.76 -1.59
N THR A 141 -10.06 11.91 -2.90
CA THR A 141 -11.39 11.72 -3.50
C THR A 141 -11.86 10.26 -3.53
N TYR A 142 -10.97 9.32 -3.27
CA TYR A 142 -11.29 7.89 -3.14
C TYR A 142 -11.56 7.44 -1.70
N CYS A 143 -11.59 8.39 -0.74
CA CYS A 143 -12.02 8.15 0.63
C CYS A 143 -13.01 9.23 1.04
N THR A 144 -14.25 9.13 0.56
CA THR A 144 -15.29 10.16 0.68
C THR A 144 -15.86 10.29 2.09
N GLU A 145 -15.65 9.31 2.95
CA GLU A 145 -16.10 9.30 4.35
C GLU A 145 -15.21 10.19 5.25
N GLY A 146 -14.13 10.71 4.71
CA GLY A 146 -13.15 11.52 5.40
C GLY A 146 -11.72 11.05 5.15
N PRO A 147 -10.71 11.67 5.75
CA PRO A 147 -9.34 11.20 5.62
C PRO A 147 -9.22 9.73 6.01
N ALA A 148 -8.54 8.92 5.21
CA ALA A 148 -8.39 7.48 5.50
C ALA A 148 -7.68 7.24 6.84
N SER A 149 -6.88 8.18 7.33
CA SER A 149 -6.32 8.16 8.69
C SER A 149 -7.39 8.20 9.79
N ALA A 150 -8.51 8.89 9.56
CA ALA A 150 -9.65 8.90 10.49
C ALA A 150 -10.54 7.67 10.30
N VAL A 151 -10.76 7.24 9.05
CA VAL A 151 -11.61 6.09 8.71
C VAL A 151 -10.99 4.77 9.19
N TYR A 152 -9.68 4.61 9.04
CA TYR A 152 -8.97 3.35 9.32
C TYR A 152 -7.94 3.47 10.45
N GLY A 153 -7.29 4.64 10.62
CA GLY A 153 -6.18 4.79 11.55
C GLY A 153 -6.54 4.42 12.99
N HIS A 154 -7.26 5.29 13.68
CA HIS A 154 -7.67 5.07 15.06
C HIS A 154 -8.60 3.83 15.24
N PRO A 155 -9.63 3.59 14.37
CA PRO A 155 -10.49 2.42 14.53
C PRO A 155 -9.77 1.07 14.44
N LEU A 156 -8.64 1.02 13.73
CA LEU A 156 -7.86 -0.21 13.52
C LEU A 156 -6.53 -0.25 14.27
N ASP A 157 -6.28 0.74 15.14
CA ASP A 157 -5.04 0.87 15.91
C ASP A 157 -3.79 0.91 15.00
N LEU A 158 -3.88 1.67 13.89
CA LEU A 158 -2.77 1.84 12.95
C LEU A 158 -1.94 3.08 13.30
N ASP A 159 -0.63 3.03 13.02
CA ASP A 159 0.25 4.20 13.07
C ASP A 159 -0.01 5.09 11.85
N ALA A 160 -1.01 5.97 11.96
CA ALA A 160 -1.56 6.74 10.85
C ALA A 160 -0.98 8.15 10.76
N GLU A 161 -0.66 8.57 9.54
CA GLU A 161 -0.22 9.92 9.20
C GLU A 161 -1.06 10.52 8.07
N THR A 162 -1.36 11.81 8.18
CA THR A 162 -2.06 12.57 7.14
C THR A 162 -1.13 13.58 6.50
N ILE A 163 -1.04 13.56 5.17
CA ILE A 163 -0.33 14.57 4.37
C ILE A 163 -1.38 15.54 3.81
N ALA A 164 -1.28 16.80 4.20
CA ALA A 164 -2.25 17.82 3.80
C ALA A 164 -2.21 18.05 2.28
N GLY A 165 -3.37 18.04 1.63
CA GLY A 165 -3.55 18.36 0.22
C GLY A 165 -2.91 17.37 -0.76
N ALA A 166 -2.58 16.15 -0.33
CA ALA A 166 -1.81 15.20 -1.14
C ALA A 166 -2.64 14.38 -2.15
N GLY A 167 -3.95 14.62 -2.27
CA GLY A 167 -4.83 13.87 -3.16
C GLY A 167 -4.83 12.38 -2.87
N HIS A 168 -4.83 11.55 -3.89
CA HIS A 168 -4.75 10.08 -3.78
C HIS A 168 -3.30 9.56 -3.77
N LEU A 169 -2.32 10.43 -3.56
CA LEU A 169 -0.89 10.09 -3.62
C LEU A 169 -0.52 9.36 -4.93
N SER A 170 -1.01 9.87 -6.04
CA SER A 170 -0.85 9.30 -7.38
C SER A 170 -0.18 10.28 -8.33
N VAL A 171 0.07 9.88 -9.59
CA VAL A 171 0.76 10.72 -10.58
C VAL A 171 0.05 12.07 -10.80
N PRO A 172 -1.29 12.14 -10.95
CA PRO A 172 -1.99 13.41 -11.06
C PRO A 172 -1.81 14.35 -9.86
N ASP A 173 -1.49 13.79 -8.68
CA ASP A 173 -1.26 14.54 -7.44
C ASP A 173 0.22 14.91 -7.25
N GLY A 174 1.07 14.65 -8.26
CA GLY A 174 2.50 14.94 -8.23
C GLY A 174 3.38 13.86 -7.59
N TYR A 175 2.85 12.65 -7.36
CA TYR A 175 3.58 11.54 -6.75
C TYR A 175 4.24 10.63 -7.83
N GLY A 176 5.37 11.13 -8.38
CA GLY A 176 6.35 10.36 -9.12
C GLY A 176 7.49 9.93 -8.18
N PRO A 177 8.68 10.57 -8.20
CA PRO A 177 9.70 10.34 -7.18
C PRO A 177 9.18 10.67 -5.77
N TRP A 178 9.26 9.70 -4.85
CA TRP A 178 8.82 9.92 -3.46
C TRP A 178 9.90 9.48 -2.45
N PRO A 179 10.87 10.36 -2.16
CA PRO A 179 12.00 10.04 -1.28
C PRO A 179 11.62 9.62 0.15
N GLN A 180 10.48 10.11 0.67
CA GLN A 180 10.02 9.72 2.00
C GLN A 180 9.63 8.23 2.04
N ALA A 181 8.95 7.72 0.99
CA ALA A 181 8.61 6.30 0.88
C ALA A 181 9.87 5.43 0.83
N LEU A 182 10.88 5.84 0.04
CA LEU A 182 12.17 5.15 0.01
C LEU A 182 12.84 5.15 1.39
N ARG A 183 12.90 6.30 2.06
CA ARG A 183 13.50 6.39 3.40
C ARG A 183 12.78 5.50 4.40
N TRP A 184 11.43 5.46 4.37
CA TRP A 184 10.66 4.56 5.23
C TRP A 184 10.94 3.08 4.92
N CYS A 185 11.08 2.72 3.65
CA CYS A 185 11.47 1.36 3.27
C CYS A 185 12.84 0.96 3.85
N LEU A 186 13.77 1.90 3.94
CA LEU A 186 15.11 1.67 4.49
C LEU A 186 15.15 1.77 6.02
N ASP A 187 14.32 2.64 6.59
CA ASP A 187 14.18 2.89 8.03
C ASP A 187 12.70 3.11 8.38
N GLY A 188 12.04 2.10 8.92
CA GLY A 188 10.61 2.09 9.26
C GLY A 188 10.18 3.16 10.27
N THR A 189 11.11 3.89 10.91
CA THR A 189 10.81 4.98 11.85
C THR A 189 10.55 6.32 11.17
N VAL A 190 10.90 6.45 9.89
CA VAL A 190 10.71 7.68 9.11
C VAL A 190 9.24 8.07 9.05
N ARG A 191 8.97 9.37 9.23
CA ARG A 191 7.64 9.96 9.16
C ARG A 191 7.38 10.62 7.81
N PHE A 192 6.10 10.69 7.41
CA PHE A 192 5.62 11.25 6.14
C PHE A 192 5.04 12.67 6.27
N SER A 193 4.99 13.22 7.47
CA SER A 193 4.32 14.48 7.80
C SER A 193 4.96 15.74 7.19
N ALA A 194 6.11 15.63 6.52
CA ALA A 194 6.68 16.74 5.76
C ALA A 194 6.03 16.80 4.36
N PRO A 195 5.69 18.01 3.85
CA PRO A 195 5.13 18.13 2.51
C PRO A 195 6.06 17.52 1.47
N HIS A 196 5.46 16.82 0.50
CA HIS A 196 6.20 16.30 -0.65
C HIS A 196 6.74 17.47 -1.47
N GLN A 197 8.05 17.68 -1.47
CA GLN A 197 8.68 18.64 -2.36
C GLN A 197 8.87 17.96 -3.72
N VAL A 198 8.02 18.30 -4.69
CA VAL A 198 8.27 17.95 -6.09
C VAL A 198 9.61 18.61 -6.47
N PRO A 199 10.63 17.86 -6.92
CA PRO A 199 11.84 18.47 -7.44
C PRO A 199 11.45 19.43 -8.57
N ALA A 200 11.92 20.67 -8.51
CA ALA A 200 11.74 21.61 -9.62
C ALA A 200 12.33 20.95 -10.88
N ALA A 201 11.53 20.90 -11.95
CA ALA A 201 12.00 20.44 -13.24
C ALA A 201 13.17 21.31 -13.66
N SER A 202 14.35 20.72 -13.78
CA SER A 202 15.57 21.36 -14.30
C SER A 202 15.60 21.29 -15.82
#